data_465454a54987c968954fa584dbb6b134
#
_entry.id   465454a54987c968954fa584dbb6b134
#
_cell.length_a   1.000
_cell.length_b   1.000
_cell.length_c   1.000
_cell.angle_alpha   90.00
_cell.angle_beta   90.00
_cell.angle_gamma   90.00
#
_symmetry.space_group_name_H-M   'P 1'
#
loop_
_entity.id
_entity.type
_entity.pdbx_description
1 polymer ?
#
loop_
_entity_poly.entity_id
_entity_poly.type
_entity_poly.pdbx_seq_one_letter_code
_entity_poly.pdbx_strand_id
1 'polypeptide(L)'
;MWTIKSDECLELYQGDEKIAALIWDEVELCWGLWYRMSLFPRLSCIREMEGFGKLDIEPVQMAAVETIIDYCKRQADKWEGRAADMEAML
;
A
#
# COMPACT_ATOMS: atom_id res chain seq x y z
N MET A 1 -6.41 -0.43 -8.43
CA MET A 1 -7.75 -0.04 -7.93
C MET A 1 -7.95 -0.50 -6.50
N TRP A 2 -8.48 0.36 -5.69
CA TRP A 2 -8.72 0.05 -4.28
C TRP A 2 -10.05 -0.66 -4.07
N THR A 3 -10.06 -1.64 -3.18
CA THR A 3 -11.27 -2.33 -2.73
C THR A 3 -11.34 -2.20 -1.22
N ILE A 4 -12.51 -1.77 -0.73
CA ILE A 4 -12.75 -1.67 0.71
C ILE A 4 -13.32 -3.00 1.18
N LYS A 5 -12.53 -3.78 1.92
CA LYS A 5 -12.97 -5.06 2.49
C LYS A 5 -13.79 -4.86 3.76
N SER A 6 -13.34 -3.90 4.57
CA SER A 6 -14.03 -3.51 5.80
C SER A 6 -13.53 -2.13 6.18
N ASP A 7 -14.05 -1.57 7.28
CA ASP A 7 -13.56 -0.29 7.81
C ASP A 7 -12.13 -0.38 8.37
N GLU A 8 -11.57 -1.57 8.46
CA GLU A 8 -10.22 -1.81 8.97
C GLU A 8 -9.28 -2.43 7.93
N CYS A 9 -9.76 -2.71 6.72
CA CYS A 9 -8.95 -3.34 5.68
C CYS A 9 -9.29 -2.80 4.30
N LEU A 10 -8.29 -2.20 3.67
CA LEU A 10 -8.35 -1.68 2.30
C LEU A 10 -7.34 -2.45 1.47
N GLU A 11 -7.72 -2.90 0.28
CA GLU A 11 -6.84 -3.66 -0.60
C GLU A 11 -6.64 -2.95 -1.93
N LEU A 12 -5.40 -2.94 -2.41
CA LEU A 12 -5.04 -2.37 -3.70
C LEU A 12 -4.77 -3.48 -4.68
N TYR A 13 -5.47 -3.46 -5.82
CA TYR A 13 -5.33 -4.44 -6.90
C TYR A 13 -4.77 -3.81 -8.15
N GLN A 14 -3.94 -4.58 -8.84
CA GLN A 14 -3.50 -4.29 -10.20
C GLN A 14 -4.01 -5.46 -11.06
N GLY A 15 -5.07 -5.19 -11.85
CA GLY A 15 -5.81 -6.27 -12.48
C GLY A 15 -6.47 -7.16 -11.42
N ASP A 16 -6.21 -8.46 -11.48
CA ASP A 16 -6.76 -9.43 -10.52
C ASP A 16 -5.79 -9.71 -9.36
N GLU A 17 -4.64 -9.05 -9.35
CA GLU A 17 -3.59 -9.31 -8.38
C GLU A 17 -3.64 -8.28 -7.24
N LYS A 18 -3.72 -8.77 -6.02
CA LYS A 18 -3.60 -7.93 -4.83
C LYS A 18 -2.14 -7.58 -4.60
N ILE A 19 -1.79 -6.30 -4.71
CA ILE A 19 -0.40 -5.84 -4.59
C ILE A 19 -0.11 -5.16 -3.26
N ALA A 20 -1.12 -4.63 -2.59
CA ALA A 20 -0.93 -3.94 -1.33
C ALA A 20 -2.20 -4.01 -0.48
N ALA A 21 -2.07 -3.75 0.79
CA ALA A 21 -3.18 -3.62 1.72
C ALA A 21 -2.86 -2.59 2.78
N LEU A 22 -3.89 -1.88 3.22
CA LEU A 22 -3.85 -1.02 4.39
C LEU A 22 -4.70 -1.68 5.46
N ILE A 23 -4.10 -1.98 6.60
CA ILE A 23 -4.78 -2.64 7.71
C ILE A 23 -4.71 -1.74 8.93
N TRP A 24 -5.87 -1.47 9.53
CA TRP A 24 -5.97 -0.68 10.74
C TRP A 24 -5.53 -1.50 11.95
N ASP A 25 -4.64 -0.91 12.75
CA ASP A 25 -4.17 -1.50 14.00
C ASP A 25 -4.81 -0.77 15.17
N GLU A 26 -5.71 -1.45 15.87
CA GLU A 26 -6.41 -0.89 17.03
C GLU A 26 -5.50 -0.64 18.24
N VAL A 27 -4.40 -1.35 18.32
CA VAL A 27 -3.44 -1.18 19.42
C VAL A 27 -2.59 0.07 19.21
N GLU A 28 -2.03 0.21 18.01
CA GLU A 28 -1.17 1.35 17.66
C GLU A 28 -1.97 2.56 17.16
N LEU A 29 -3.26 2.39 16.89
CA LEU A 29 -4.16 3.41 16.36
C LEU A 29 -3.63 4.04 15.08
N CYS A 30 -3.15 3.22 14.16
CA CYS A 30 -2.64 3.65 12.87
C CYS A 30 -2.90 2.61 11.79
N TRP A 31 -2.74 3.03 10.52
CA TRP A 31 -2.81 2.13 9.38
C TRP A 31 -1.43 1.54 9.11
N GLY A 32 -1.35 0.23 8.93
CA GLY A 32 -0.14 -0.44 8.46
C GLY A 32 -0.23 -0.64 6.96
N LEU A 33 0.82 -0.26 6.22
CA LEU A 33 0.89 -0.49 4.78
C LEU A 33 1.64 -1.78 4.51
N TRP A 34 0.95 -2.72 3.89
CA TRP A 34 1.48 -4.02 3.50
C TRP A 34 1.65 -4.05 1.99
N TYR A 35 2.83 -4.42 1.52
CA TYR A 35 3.16 -4.42 0.12
C TYR A 35 3.75 -5.76 -0.30
N ARG A 36 3.39 -6.20 -1.50
CA ARG A 36 3.90 -7.46 -2.05
C ARG A 36 5.33 -7.28 -2.55
N MET A 37 6.25 -8.03 -1.96
CA MET A 37 7.61 -8.12 -2.46
C MET A 37 7.62 -9.07 -3.66
N SER A 38 8.27 -8.70 -4.75
CA SER A 38 8.14 -9.40 -6.05
C SER A 38 8.49 -10.88 -6.02
N LEU A 39 9.35 -11.31 -5.13
CA LEU A 39 9.81 -12.69 -5.08
C LEU A 39 8.98 -13.57 -4.15
N PHE A 40 8.05 -12.97 -3.41
CA PHE A 40 7.26 -13.70 -2.42
C PHE A 40 5.77 -13.41 -2.62
N PRO A 41 4.92 -14.44 -2.56
CA PRO A 41 3.48 -14.24 -2.69
C PRO A 41 2.83 -13.61 -1.46
N ARG A 42 3.61 -13.19 -0.49
CA ARG A 42 3.12 -12.60 0.75
C ARG A 42 3.29 -11.09 0.76
N LEU A 43 2.33 -10.43 1.37
CA LEU A 43 2.46 -9.03 1.71
C LEU A 43 3.35 -8.91 2.95
N SER A 44 4.21 -7.90 2.96
CA SER A 44 5.03 -7.56 4.13
C SER A 44 4.76 -6.12 4.52
N CYS A 45 4.71 -5.87 5.81
CA CYS A 45 4.51 -4.50 6.29
C CYS A 45 5.77 -3.68 6.00
N ILE A 46 5.64 -2.64 5.20
CA ILE A 46 6.76 -1.78 4.82
C ILE A 46 6.74 -0.45 5.56
N ARG A 47 5.61 -0.05 6.12
CA ARG A 47 5.51 1.20 6.86
C ARG A 47 4.21 1.29 7.66
N GLU A 48 4.30 1.91 8.83
CA GLU A 48 3.14 2.38 9.56
C GLU A 48 2.79 3.78 9.07
N MET A 49 1.51 3.98 8.70
CA MET A 49 1.03 5.26 8.16
C MET A 49 0.54 6.12 9.31
N GLU A 50 1.46 6.83 9.95
CA GLU A 50 1.12 7.71 11.07
C GLU A 50 0.41 8.97 10.61
N GLY A 51 -0.41 9.54 11.48
CA GLY A 51 -1.11 10.80 11.22
C GLY A 51 -2.45 10.64 10.50
N PHE A 52 -2.89 9.40 10.22
CA PHE A 52 -4.18 9.13 9.60
C PHE A 52 -5.10 8.40 10.60
N GLY A 53 -6.30 8.93 10.78
CA GLY A 53 -7.32 8.28 11.59
C GLY A 53 -7.99 7.14 10.84
N LYS A 54 -8.80 6.36 11.56
CA LYS A 54 -9.51 5.21 10.97
C LYS A 54 -10.45 5.61 9.84
N LEU A 55 -11.00 6.83 9.88
CA LEU A 55 -11.93 7.33 8.87
C LEU A 55 -11.25 8.07 7.72
N ASP A 56 -9.94 8.25 7.76
CA ASP A 56 -9.18 8.98 6.74
C ASP A 56 -8.85 8.06 5.55
N ILE A 57 -9.87 7.48 4.94
CA ILE A 57 -9.73 6.45 3.90
C ILE A 57 -9.01 6.98 2.66
N GLU A 58 -9.54 8.03 2.02
CA GLU A 58 -8.91 8.57 0.81
C GLU A 58 -7.51 9.13 1.05
N PRO A 59 -7.30 9.96 2.09
CA PRO A 59 -5.96 10.45 2.38
C PRO A 59 -4.93 9.35 2.61
N VAL A 60 -5.29 8.30 3.36
CA VAL A 60 -4.35 7.22 3.64
C VAL A 60 -4.08 6.37 2.38
N GLN A 61 -5.07 6.20 1.51
CA GLN A 61 -4.88 5.51 0.23
C GLN A 61 -3.89 6.26 -0.65
N MET A 62 -4.03 7.57 -0.77
CA MET A 62 -3.11 8.40 -1.56
C MET A 62 -1.69 8.34 -0.98
N ALA A 63 -1.56 8.50 0.32
CA ALA A 63 -0.27 8.42 1.00
C ALA A 63 0.37 7.04 0.82
N ALA A 64 -0.44 5.98 0.83
CA ALA A 64 0.05 4.62 0.61
C ALA A 64 0.64 4.43 -0.78
N VAL A 65 -0.05 4.91 -1.82
CA VAL A 65 0.45 4.82 -3.21
C VAL A 65 1.76 5.58 -3.35
N GLU A 66 1.83 6.80 -2.81
CA GLU A 66 3.07 7.60 -2.82
C GLU A 66 4.21 6.88 -2.10
N THR A 67 3.91 6.24 -0.96
CA THR A 67 4.90 5.48 -0.20
C THR A 67 5.41 4.29 -0.99
N ILE A 68 4.53 3.58 -1.70
CA ILE A 68 4.92 2.46 -2.55
C ILE A 68 5.79 2.93 -3.71
N ILE A 69 5.43 4.04 -4.35
CA ILE A 69 6.23 4.62 -5.42
C ILE A 69 7.64 4.96 -4.93
N ASP A 70 7.73 5.62 -3.79
CA ASP A 70 9.02 5.97 -3.19
C ASP A 70 9.83 4.72 -2.85
N TYR A 71 9.19 3.72 -2.28
CA TYR A 71 9.82 2.43 -1.98
C TYR A 71 10.37 1.78 -3.26
N CYS A 72 9.57 1.74 -4.33
CA CYS A 72 9.99 1.17 -5.60
C CYS A 72 11.14 1.95 -6.23
N LYS A 73 11.15 3.28 -6.12
CA LYS A 73 12.24 4.11 -6.63
C LYS A 73 13.55 3.87 -5.88
N ARG A 74 13.49 3.63 -4.58
CA ARG A 74 14.67 3.27 -3.78
C ARG A 74 15.22 1.91 -4.17
N GLN A 75 14.38 1.05 -4.74
CA GLN A 75 14.74 -0.27 -5.24
C GLN A 75 14.85 -0.27 -6.77
N ALA A 76 15.12 0.88 -7.38
CA ALA A 76 15.02 1.11 -8.82
C ALA A 76 15.71 0.06 -9.67
N ASP A 77 16.91 -0.37 -9.29
CA ASP A 77 17.66 -1.38 -10.02
C ASP A 77 16.94 -2.74 -10.07
N LYS A 78 16.01 -2.97 -9.16
CA LYS A 78 15.30 -4.24 -9.04
C LYS A 78 13.82 -4.14 -9.44
N TRP A 79 13.27 -2.93 -9.43
CA TRP A 79 11.81 -2.73 -9.44
C TRP A 79 11.33 -1.67 -10.42
N GLU A 80 12.12 -1.28 -11.43
CA GLU A 80 11.77 -0.20 -12.35
C GLU A 80 10.37 -0.30 -12.94
N GLY A 81 10.03 -1.46 -13.50
CA GLY A 81 8.73 -1.66 -14.13
C GLY A 81 7.57 -1.47 -13.15
N ARG A 82 7.74 -1.91 -11.93
CA ARG A 82 6.71 -1.78 -10.91
C ARG A 82 6.53 -0.34 -10.46
N ALA A 83 7.60 0.43 -10.35
CA ALA A 83 7.51 1.85 -10.02
C ALA A 83 6.71 2.60 -11.09
N ALA A 84 6.95 2.34 -12.37
CA ALA A 84 6.22 2.94 -13.46
C ALA A 84 4.72 2.58 -13.40
N ASP A 85 4.40 1.32 -13.14
CA ASP A 85 3.03 0.85 -13.00
C ASP A 85 2.30 1.57 -11.86
N MET A 86 2.97 1.75 -10.73
CA MET A 86 2.37 2.44 -9.58
C MET A 86 2.14 3.91 -9.85
N GLU A 87 3.05 4.58 -10.55
CA GLU A 87 2.88 5.97 -10.95
C GLU A 87 1.66 6.16 -11.85
N ALA A 88 1.39 5.20 -12.73
CA ALA A 88 0.23 5.23 -13.59
C ALA A 88 -1.09 5.13 -12.82
N MET A 89 -1.06 4.68 -11.58
CA MET A 89 -2.24 4.54 -10.72
C MET A 89 -2.58 5.83 -9.95
N LEU A 90 -1.69 6.81 -9.98
CA LEU A 90 -1.96 8.10 -9.38
C LEU A 90 -2.80 8.95 -10.34
#